data_9c20c363ab0da0319b6ffeb813009003
#
_entry.id   9c20c363ab0da0319b6ffeb813009003
#
_cell.length_a   1.000
_cell.length_b   1.000
_cell.length_c   1.000
_cell.angle_alpha   90.00
_cell.angle_beta   90.00
_cell.angle_gamma   90.00
#
_symmetry.space_group_name_H-M   'P 1'
#
loop_
_entity.id
_entity.type
_entity.pdbx_description
1 polymer ?
#
loop_
_entity_poly.entity_id
_entity_poly.type
_entity_poly.pdbx_seq_one_letter_code
_entity_poly.pdbx_strand_id
1 'polypeptide(L)'
;WFSEQSLFDNGLVAHTIQLLEKKHYLYLQDGAIWFRSTDFGDEKDRVVQRENGQFTYFASDIAYHLNKFERGFDQVINIWGADHHGYIARVKGALQALELDPEKLEIALVQFAVLYRDGKKAPMSTRSGEFVTLRELRQEVGKDAARFFYVMRKSDQHLDFDLDLAKSQSNENPVYYVQYAHARVCSVLAQWDGDMNDLVEANAEALSSPAELALLQKLIDFPDTVEMAAKEFSPHLIAFYLRELASEFHSYYNSTRFLVPEIPLQHARLALIASIRQVLNNGLRLLGVSAPDKM
;
A
#
# COMPACT_ATOMS: atom_id res chain seq x y z
N TRP A 1 7.49 14.02 6.89
CA TRP A 1 8.64 13.98 5.98
C TRP A 1 9.92 14.17 6.79
N PHE A 2 10.97 13.43 6.44
CA PHE A 2 12.28 13.50 7.07
C PHE A 2 13.34 13.83 6.00
N SER A 3 14.23 14.79 6.26
CA SER A 3 15.32 15.13 5.36
C SER A 3 16.57 14.35 5.75
N GLU A 4 17.09 13.51 4.86
CA GLU A 4 18.35 12.78 5.08
C GLU A 4 19.53 13.76 5.30
N GLN A 5 19.53 14.92 4.63
CA GLN A 5 20.54 15.94 4.84
C GLN A 5 20.66 16.37 6.31
N SER A 6 19.55 16.37 7.07
CA SER A 6 19.58 16.71 8.49
C SER A 6 20.43 15.77 9.35
N LEU A 7 20.69 14.55 8.90
CA LEU A 7 21.60 13.61 9.58
C LEU A 7 23.04 14.12 9.58
N PHE A 8 23.43 14.78 8.49
CA PHE A 8 24.75 15.40 8.35
C PHE A 8 24.81 16.75 9.08
N ASP A 9 23.82 17.60 8.87
CA ASP A 9 23.77 18.94 9.45
C ASP A 9 23.74 18.91 10.98
N ASN A 10 23.11 17.91 11.57
CA ASN A 10 23.04 17.71 13.02
C ASN A 10 24.17 16.82 13.56
N GLY A 11 25.10 16.38 12.73
CA GLY A 11 26.23 15.54 13.14
C GLY A 11 25.87 14.10 13.52
N LEU A 12 24.65 13.63 13.23
CA LEU A 12 24.18 12.28 13.60
C LEU A 12 24.99 11.19 12.91
N VAL A 13 25.43 11.38 11.66
CA VAL A 13 26.28 10.40 10.97
C VAL A 13 27.61 10.23 11.71
N ALA A 14 28.29 11.34 12.02
CA ALA A 14 29.57 11.30 12.76
C ALA A 14 29.40 10.68 14.16
N HIS A 15 28.33 11.04 14.87
CA HIS A 15 28.00 10.47 16.17
C HIS A 15 27.80 8.95 16.11
N THR A 16 27.04 8.46 15.12
CA THR A 16 26.80 7.03 14.94
C THR A 16 28.08 6.25 14.66
N ILE A 17 28.98 6.81 13.82
CA ILE A 17 30.28 6.20 13.57
C ILE A 17 31.13 6.15 14.84
N GLN A 18 31.13 7.19 15.66
CA GLN A 18 31.81 7.20 16.96
C GLN A 18 31.24 6.14 17.93
N LEU A 19 29.94 5.88 17.91
CA LEU A 19 29.33 4.82 18.72
C LEU A 19 29.83 3.44 18.28
N LEU A 20 29.89 3.16 16.99
CA LEU A 20 30.41 1.90 16.44
C LEU A 20 31.92 1.74 16.73
N GLU A 21 32.68 2.84 16.68
CA GLU A 21 34.10 2.83 17.03
C GLU A 21 34.34 2.49 18.52
N LYS A 22 33.58 3.11 19.42
CA LYS A 22 33.65 2.81 20.88
C LYS A 22 33.30 1.35 21.18
N LYS A 23 32.50 0.72 20.37
CA LYS A 23 32.12 -0.69 20.47
C LYS A 23 33.08 -1.63 19.74
N HIS A 24 34.19 -1.12 19.16
CA HIS A 24 35.23 -1.86 18.45
C HIS A 24 34.77 -2.58 17.19
N TYR A 25 33.66 -2.12 16.58
CA TYR A 25 33.15 -2.67 15.32
C TYR A 25 33.71 -1.97 14.08
N LEU A 26 34.60 -1.00 14.25
CA LEU A 26 35.29 -0.31 13.15
C LEU A 26 36.77 -0.61 13.15
N TYR A 27 37.37 -0.58 11.95
CA TYR A 27 38.83 -0.63 11.77
C TYR A 27 39.27 0.22 10.57
N LEU A 28 40.54 0.64 10.59
CA LEU A 28 41.16 1.38 9.50
C LEU A 28 41.89 0.43 8.57
N GLN A 29 41.61 0.51 7.28
CA GLN A 29 42.32 -0.20 6.23
C GLN A 29 42.39 0.66 4.97
N ASP A 30 43.58 0.78 4.36
CA ASP A 30 43.85 1.55 3.14
C ASP A 30 43.32 2.99 3.21
N GLY A 31 43.47 3.65 4.36
CA GLY A 31 42.98 5.00 4.60
C GLY A 31 41.48 5.14 4.80
N ALA A 32 40.70 4.10 4.63
CA ALA A 32 39.25 4.08 4.81
C ALA A 32 38.84 3.41 6.15
N ILE A 33 37.71 3.86 6.72
CA ILE A 33 37.13 3.22 7.91
C ILE A 33 36.10 2.19 7.46
N TRP A 34 36.27 0.96 7.98
CA TRP A 34 35.44 -0.18 7.65
C TRP A 34 34.65 -0.64 8.87
N PHE A 35 33.40 -1.03 8.63
CA PHE A 35 32.53 -1.68 9.62
C PHE A 35 32.65 -3.21 9.45
N ARG A 36 32.82 -3.94 10.58
CA ARG A 36 32.90 -5.40 10.66
C ARG A 36 31.55 -6.05 10.45
N SER A 37 30.94 -5.84 9.29
CA SER A 37 29.61 -6.38 9.01
C SER A 37 29.57 -7.91 8.89
N THR A 38 30.75 -8.55 8.66
CA THR A 38 30.88 -10.00 8.69
C THR A 38 30.62 -10.61 10.06
N ASP A 39 30.91 -9.88 11.15
CA ASP A 39 30.60 -10.31 12.53
C ASP A 39 29.08 -10.46 12.76
N PHE A 40 28.26 -9.89 11.89
CA PHE A 40 26.80 -9.86 11.96
C PHE A 40 26.13 -10.55 10.77
N GLY A 41 26.87 -11.38 10.00
CA GLY A 41 26.33 -12.22 8.94
C GLY A 41 26.23 -11.58 7.56
N ASP A 42 26.87 -10.43 7.30
CA ASP A 42 27.08 -9.94 5.93
C ASP A 42 28.20 -10.73 5.25
N GLU A 43 28.22 -10.79 3.93
CA GLU A 43 29.23 -11.52 3.14
C GLU A 43 30.64 -10.92 3.25
N LYS A 44 30.75 -9.62 3.49
CA LYS A 44 32.01 -8.88 3.61
C LYS A 44 31.86 -7.61 4.43
N ASP A 45 32.96 -7.12 4.99
CA ASP A 45 32.99 -5.83 5.69
C ASP A 45 32.73 -4.65 4.75
N ARG A 46 32.26 -3.54 5.30
CA ARG A 46 31.77 -2.41 4.50
C ARG A 46 32.41 -1.10 4.91
N VAL A 47 32.81 -0.33 3.91
CA VAL A 47 33.34 1.03 4.13
C VAL A 47 32.21 1.94 4.62
N VAL A 48 32.44 2.60 5.76
CA VAL A 48 31.56 3.65 6.31
C VAL A 48 32.12 5.05 6.09
N GLN A 49 33.45 5.19 6.01
CA GLN A 49 34.11 6.45 5.64
C GLN A 49 35.27 6.18 4.68
N ARG A 50 35.30 6.92 3.60
CA ARG A 50 36.32 6.82 2.55
C ARG A 50 37.63 7.46 2.99
N GLU A 51 38.73 7.16 2.29
CA GLU A 51 40.05 7.74 2.48
C GLU A 51 40.03 9.29 2.48
N ASN A 52 39.18 9.90 1.67
CA ASN A 52 39.01 11.35 1.59
C ASN A 52 38.19 11.96 2.75
N GLY A 53 37.83 11.17 3.75
CA GLY A 53 37.03 11.58 4.92
C GLY A 53 35.52 11.65 4.67
N GLN A 54 35.03 11.39 3.45
CA GLN A 54 33.60 11.40 3.15
C GLN A 54 32.91 10.13 3.67
N PHE A 55 31.78 10.30 4.32
CA PHE A 55 30.92 9.17 4.70
C PHE A 55 30.27 8.53 3.47
N THR A 56 30.06 7.22 3.54
CA THR A 56 29.33 6.48 2.52
C THR A 56 27.83 6.55 2.75
N TYR A 57 27.03 6.16 1.77
CA TYR A 57 25.58 6.00 1.94
C TYR A 57 25.25 5.00 3.06
N PHE A 58 26.08 3.98 3.26
CA PHE A 58 25.87 3.03 4.33
C PHE A 58 26.00 3.68 5.72
N ALA A 59 26.93 4.60 5.90
CA ALA A 59 27.06 5.34 7.15
C ALA A 59 25.82 6.21 7.44
N SER A 60 25.28 6.89 6.44
CA SER A 60 24.03 7.66 6.60
C SER A 60 22.83 6.76 6.85
N ASP A 61 22.75 5.58 6.22
CA ASP A 61 21.70 4.61 6.48
C ASP A 61 21.73 4.08 7.91
N ILE A 62 22.90 3.76 8.45
CA ILE A 62 23.04 3.34 9.86
C ILE A 62 22.55 4.46 10.78
N ALA A 63 22.97 5.69 10.55
CA ALA A 63 22.56 6.84 11.34
C ALA A 63 21.05 7.10 11.26
N TYR A 64 20.47 6.93 10.08
CA TYR A 64 19.03 7.10 9.90
C TYR A 64 18.24 6.03 10.64
N HIS A 65 18.68 4.78 10.62
CA HIS A 65 18.04 3.72 11.37
C HIS A 65 18.17 3.96 12.87
N LEU A 66 19.36 4.32 13.39
CA LEU A 66 19.51 4.73 14.80
C LEU A 66 18.50 5.82 15.16
N ASN A 67 18.39 6.89 14.34
CA ASN A 67 17.45 7.97 14.57
C ASN A 67 15.98 7.49 14.59
N LYS A 68 15.59 6.54 13.71
CA LYS A 68 14.23 5.96 13.71
C LYS A 68 13.93 5.27 15.05
N PHE A 69 14.87 4.48 15.56
CA PHE A 69 14.71 3.77 16.82
C PHE A 69 14.70 4.73 18.03
N GLU A 70 15.55 5.76 18.03
CA GLU A 70 15.59 6.77 19.09
C GLU A 70 14.32 7.61 19.19
N ARG A 71 13.55 7.72 18.10
CA ARG A 71 12.22 8.37 18.11
C ARG A 71 11.14 7.57 18.83
N GLY A 72 11.46 6.34 19.30
CA GLY A 72 10.58 5.55 20.16
C GLY A 72 9.42 4.86 19.44
N PHE A 73 9.54 4.56 18.16
CA PHE A 73 8.56 3.74 17.45
C PHE A 73 8.64 2.27 17.88
N ASP A 74 7.49 1.62 18.02
CA ASP A 74 7.42 0.19 18.35
C ASP A 74 7.89 -0.68 17.18
N GLN A 75 7.68 -0.20 15.95
CA GLN A 75 8.07 -0.87 14.71
C GLN A 75 8.58 0.13 13.68
N VAL A 76 9.63 -0.23 12.96
CA VAL A 76 10.22 0.53 11.85
C VAL A 76 10.01 -0.26 10.58
N ILE A 77 9.39 0.35 9.56
CA ILE A 77 9.08 -0.30 8.29
C ILE A 77 9.88 0.39 7.18
N ASN A 78 10.70 -0.38 6.46
CA ASN A 78 11.37 0.06 5.25
C ASN A 78 10.70 -0.56 4.03
N ILE A 79 10.46 0.26 3.00
CA ILE A 79 9.94 -0.20 1.71
C ILE A 79 11.04 -0.01 0.68
N TRP A 80 11.61 -1.12 0.17
CA TRP A 80 12.74 -1.12 -0.74
C TRP A 80 12.42 -1.82 -2.05
N GLY A 81 13.13 -1.47 -3.12
CA GLY A 81 13.13 -2.26 -4.35
C GLY A 81 13.72 -3.66 -4.12
N ALA A 82 13.24 -4.65 -4.86
CA ALA A 82 13.66 -6.04 -4.70
C ALA A 82 15.16 -6.26 -4.96
N ASP A 83 15.80 -5.36 -5.72
CA ASP A 83 17.25 -5.34 -5.96
C ASP A 83 18.08 -5.05 -4.70
N HIS A 84 17.45 -4.53 -3.63
CA HIS A 84 18.09 -4.29 -2.33
C HIS A 84 18.03 -5.50 -1.37
N HIS A 85 17.58 -6.68 -1.81
CA HIS A 85 17.47 -7.86 -0.94
C HIS A 85 18.79 -8.15 -0.17
N GLY A 86 19.95 -8.10 -0.85
CA GLY A 86 21.27 -8.33 -0.25
C GLY A 86 21.70 -7.25 0.76
N TYR A 87 20.94 -6.15 0.87
CA TYR A 87 21.21 -5.06 1.82
C TYR A 87 20.60 -5.30 3.21
N ILE A 88 19.66 -6.24 3.33
CA ILE A 88 18.89 -6.51 4.55
C ILE A 88 19.81 -6.95 5.68
N ALA A 89 20.63 -7.98 5.45
CA ALA A 89 21.55 -8.52 6.46
C ALA A 89 22.50 -7.43 6.97
N ARG A 90 22.98 -6.57 6.08
CA ARG A 90 23.88 -5.46 6.39
C ARG A 90 23.26 -4.45 7.34
N VAL A 91 22.02 -4.03 7.10
CA VAL A 91 21.33 -3.06 7.97
C VAL A 91 20.95 -3.71 9.30
N LYS A 92 20.42 -4.94 9.29
CA LYS A 92 20.13 -5.67 10.53
C LYS A 92 21.39 -5.88 11.37
N GLY A 93 22.53 -6.18 10.75
CA GLY A 93 23.83 -6.29 11.42
C GLY A 93 24.28 -4.97 12.06
N ALA A 94 24.09 -3.85 11.39
CA ALA A 94 24.39 -2.54 11.95
C ALA A 94 23.50 -2.20 13.18
N LEU A 95 22.23 -2.59 13.16
CA LEU A 95 21.34 -2.46 14.32
C LEU A 95 21.84 -3.28 15.50
N GLN A 96 22.22 -4.53 15.28
CA GLN A 96 22.80 -5.39 16.32
C GLN A 96 24.08 -4.79 16.92
N ALA A 97 24.96 -4.25 16.08
CA ALA A 97 26.17 -3.57 16.52
C ALA A 97 25.87 -2.34 17.40
N LEU A 98 24.73 -1.69 17.17
CA LEU A 98 24.25 -0.57 17.99
C LEU A 98 23.41 -1.00 19.21
N GLU A 99 23.29 -2.33 19.45
CA GLU A 99 22.45 -2.92 20.52
C GLU A 99 20.96 -2.57 20.37
N LEU A 100 20.51 -2.38 19.13
CA LEU A 100 19.11 -2.19 18.78
C LEU A 100 18.50 -3.53 18.36
N ASP A 101 17.21 -3.71 18.65
CA ASP A 101 16.50 -4.93 18.30
C ASP A 101 16.18 -4.97 16.79
N PRO A 102 16.84 -5.85 16.00
CA PRO A 102 16.61 -5.92 14.55
C PRO A 102 15.23 -6.50 14.18
N GLU A 103 14.53 -7.15 15.12
CA GLU A 103 13.19 -7.70 14.88
C GLU A 103 12.12 -6.59 14.85
N LYS A 104 12.43 -5.41 15.36
CA LYS A 104 11.58 -4.22 15.19
C LYS A 104 11.69 -3.60 13.81
N LEU A 105 12.65 -4.03 12.99
CA LEU A 105 12.80 -3.57 11.60
C LEU A 105 12.15 -4.57 10.64
N GLU A 106 11.02 -4.16 10.07
CA GLU A 106 10.36 -4.86 8.97
C GLU A 106 10.79 -4.29 7.63
N ILE A 107 11.05 -5.17 6.65
CA ILE A 107 11.50 -4.76 5.32
C ILE A 107 10.56 -5.36 4.27
N ALA A 108 9.74 -4.50 3.66
CA ALA A 108 8.88 -4.85 2.54
C ALA A 108 9.65 -4.64 1.22
N LEU A 109 9.94 -5.74 0.52
CA LEU A 109 10.54 -5.68 -0.81
C LEU A 109 9.45 -5.53 -1.87
N VAL A 110 9.66 -4.59 -2.79
CA VAL A 110 8.72 -4.30 -3.89
C VAL A 110 9.37 -4.61 -5.22
N GLN A 111 8.71 -5.45 -6.01
CA GLN A 111 9.13 -5.83 -7.35
C GLN A 111 8.90 -4.71 -8.38
N PHE A 112 9.61 -4.81 -9.49
CA PHE A 112 9.49 -3.87 -10.59
C PHE A 112 8.13 -3.98 -11.26
N ALA A 113 7.57 -2.82 -11.64
CA ALA A 113 6.45 -2.73 -12.54
C ALA A 113 6.93 -2.56 -13.98
N VAL A 114 6.29 -3.25 -14.91
CA VAL A 114 6.53 -3.12 -16.36
C VAL A 114 5.29 -2.50 -16.97
N LEU A 115 5.47 -1.40 -17.71
CA LEU A 115 4.37 -0.71 -18.36
C LEU A 115 4.12 -1.29 -19.77
N TYR A 116 2.85 -1.47 -20.10
CA TYR A 116 2.40 -1.90 -21.43
C TYR A 116 1.48 -0.87 -22.07
N ARG A 117 1.64 -0.63 -23.36
CA ARG A 117 0.79 0.23 -24.19
C ARG A 117 0.57 -0.47 -25.53
N ASP A 118 -0.68 -0.56 -25.98
CA ASP A 118 -1.07 -1.29 -27.21
C ASP A 118 -0.53 -2.73 -27.22
N GLY A 119 -0.56 -3.40 -26.06
CA GLY A 119 -0.03 -4.76 -25.88
C GLY A 119 1.49 -4.88 -25.99
N LYS A 120 2.24 -3.78 -26.07
CA LYS A 120 3.70 -3.75 -26.17
C LYS A 120 4.32 -3.13 -24.92
N LYS A 121 5.49 -3.65 -24.53
CA LYS A 121 6.27 -3.11 -23.43
C LYS A 121 6.68 -1.67 -23.75
N ALA A 122 6.33 -0.73 -22.87
CA ALA A 122 6.79 0.65 -22.96
C ALA A 122 8.29 0.75 -22.64
N PRO A 123 9.05 1.65 -23.30
CA PRO A 123 10.46 1.86 -22.99
C PRO A 123 10.65 2.29 -21.53
N MET A 124 11.56 1.64 -20.82
CA MET A 124 11.84 1.87 -19.39
C MET A 124 13.35 2.01 -19.14
N SER A 125 14.11 2.49 -20.12
CA SER A 125 15.57 2.60 -19.99
C SER A 125 16.01 4.01 -19.63
N THR A 126 16.50 4.19 -18.40
CA THR A 126 17.12 5.44 -17.97
C THR A 126 18.40 5.77 -18.76
N ARG A 127 19.07 4.76 -19.34
CA ARG A 127 20.28 4.93 -20.14
C ARG A 127 20.03 5.49 -21.54
N SER A 128 18.87 5.23 -22.13
CA SER A 128 18.45 5.80 -23.42
C SER A 128 17.74 7.14 -23.27
N GLY A 129 17.46 7.60 -22.06
CA GLY A 129 16.66 8.81 -21.81
C GLY A 129 15.16 8.65 -22.09
N GLU A 130 14.74 7.46 -22.50
CA GLU A 130 13.35 7.15 -22.78
C GLU A 130 12.77 6.31 -21.62
N PHE A 131 12.12 6.96 -20.68
CA PHE A 131 11.38 6.27 -19.61
C PHE A 131 10.11 7.05 -19.26
N VAL A 132 9.05 6.33 -18.92
CA VAL A 132 7.81 6.94 -18.45
C VAL A 132 7.97 7.29 -16.97
N THR A 133 7.88 8.57 -16.65
CA THR A 133 7.92 9.03 -15.26
C THR A 133 6.63 8.70 -14.54
N LEU A 134 6.66 8.59 -13.18
CA LEU A 134 5.46 8.44 -12.38
C LEU A 134 4.48 9.63 -12.57
N ARG A 135 5.01 10.82 -12.88
CA ARG A 135 4.20 12.00 -13.19
C ARG A 135 3.42 11.82 -14.48
N GLU A 136 4.08 11.37 -15.55
CA GLU A 136 3.45 11.09 -16.83
C GLU A 136 2.43 9.97 -16.72
N LEU A 137 2.77 8.87 -16.06
CA LEU A 137 1.82 7.79 -15.76
C LEU A 137 0.56 8.33 -15.09
N ARG A 138 0.74 9.10 -14.01
CA ARG A 138 -0.40 9.66 -13.25
C ARG A 138 -1.23 10.66 -14.07
N GLN A 139 -0.60 11.41 -14.97
CA GLN A 139 -1.30 12.32 -15.88
C GLN A 139 -2.11 11.56 -16.94
N GLU A 140 -1.58 10.44 -17.41
CA GLU A 140 -2.22 9.63 -18.46
C GLU A 140 -3.40 8.81 -17.94
N VAL A 141 -3.23 8.08 -16.81
CA VAL A 141 -4.26 7.15 -16.30
C VAL A 141 -5.07 7.71 -15.13
N GLY A 142 -4.67 8.84 -14.58
CA GLY A 142 -5.26 9.42 -13.38
C GLY A 142 -4.69 8.81 -12.08
N LYS A 143 -4.91 9.53 -10.96
CA LYS A 143 -4.43 9.14 -9.64
C LYS A 143 -5.01 7.79 -9.19
N ASP A 144 -6.31 7.61 -9.36
CA ASP A 144 -7.04 6.48 -8.80
C ASP A 144 -6.66 5.16 -9.49
N ALA A 145 -6.61 5.16 -10.83
CA ALA A 145 -6.16 4.00 -11.58
C ALA A 145 -4.69 3.67 -11.28
N ALA A 146 -3.80 4.68 -11.27
CA ALA A 146 -2.40 4.45 -10.92
C ALA A 146 -2.26 3.78 -9.56
N ARG A 147 -2.92 4.31 -8.51
CA ARG A 147 -2.84 3.73 -7.16
C ARG A 147 -3.44 2.34 -7.08
N PHE A 148 -4.65 2.14 -7.61
CA PHE A 148 -5.36 0.87 -7.51
C PHE A 148 -4.59 -0.27 -8.20
N PHE A 149 -4.07 -0.04 -9.41
CA PHE A 149 -3.30 -1.03 -10.15
C PHE A 149 -2.00 -1.41 -9.41
N TYR A 150 -1.28 -0.43 -8.85
CA TYR A 150 -0.06 -0.72 -8.08
C TYR A 150 -0.36 -1.53 -6.82
N VAL A 151 -1.38 -1.17 -6.05
CA VAL A 151 -1.69 -1.87 -4.80
C VAL A 151 -2.44 -3.19 -4.99
N MET A 152 -2.98 -3.47 -6.17
CA MET A 152 -3.69 -4.71 -6.47
C MET A 152 -2.75 -5.93 -6.57
N ARG A 153 -1.44 -5.72 -6.66
CA ARG A 153 -0.44 -6.79 -6.66
C ARG A 153 0.24 -6.90 -5.30
N LYS A 154 0.56 -8.12 -4.90
CA LYS A 154 1.43 -8.35 -3.76
C LYS A 154 2.80 -7.75 -4.05
N SER A 155 3.44 -7.14 -3.05
CA SER A 155 4.67 -6.37 -3.23
C SER A 155 5.82 -7.17 -3.86
N ASP A 156 5.90 -8.48 -3.57
CA ASP A 156 6.93 -9.40 -4.07
C ASP A 156 6.65 -9.95 -5.48
N GLN A 157 5.51 -9.60 -6.09
CA GLN A 157 5.12 -10.04 -7.43
C GLN A 157 5.37 -8.97 -8.48
N HIS A 158 5.81 -9.40 -9.68
CA HIS A 158 5.90 -8.51 -10.84
C HIS A 158 4.53 -7.96 -11.23
N LEU A 159 4.48 -6.68 -11.54
CA LEU A 159 3.29 -6.00 -12.04
C LEU A 159 3.48 -5.67 -13.53
N ASP A 160 2.64 -6.27 -14.37
CA ASP A 160 2.41 -5.80 -15.72
C ASP A 160 1.29 -4.76 -15.69
N PHE A 161 1.67 -3.49 -15.86
CA PHE A 161 0.74 -2.38 -15.79
C PHE A 161 0.27 -2.03 -17.21
N ASP A 162 -0.96 -2.40 -17.52
CA ASP A 162 -1.61 -2.09 -18.78
C ASP A 162 -2.21 -0.67 -18.75
N LEU A 163 -1.60 0.25 -19.49
CA LEU A 163 -2.01 1.65 -19.56
C LEU A 163 -3.38 1.81 -20.25
N ASP A 164 -3.70 0.98 -21.23
CA ASP A 164 -4.94 1.07 -21.98
C ASP A 164 -6.11 0.56 -21.15
N LEU A 165 -5.92 -0.56 -20.44
CA LEU A 165 -6.89 -1.05 -19.47
C LEU A 165 -7.12 -0.03 -18.35
N ALA A 166 -6.06 0.58 -17.82
CA ALA A 166 -6.15 1.55 -16.72
C ALA A 166 -6.92 2.82 -17.09
N LYS A 167 -6.97 3.18 -18.38
CA LYS A 167 -7.77 4.32 -18.93
C LYS A 167 -9.20 3.94 -19.28
N SER A 168 -9.49 2.65 -19.46
CA SER A 168 -10.79 2.22 -19.97
C SER A 168 -11.91 2.45 -18.95
N GLN A 169 -13.04 2.89 -19.42
CA GLN A 169 -14.30 3.00 -18.66
C GLN A 169 -15.15 1.75 -18.89
N SER A 170 -14.61 0.59 -18.53
CA SER A 170 -15.25 -0.71 -18.74
C SER A 170 -15.20 -1.56 -17.47
N ASN A 171 -16.05 -2.59 -17.43
CA ASN A 171 -16.06 -3.54 -16.32
C ASN A 171 -14.75 -4.36 -16.19
N GLU A 172 -13.90 -4.35 -17.20
CA GLU A 172 -12.59 -5.00 -17.17
C GLU A 172 -11.58 -4.17 -16.34
N ASN A 173 -11.77 -2.84 -16.29
CA ASN A 173 -10.95 -1.98 -15.47
C ASN A 173 -11.35 -2.13 -13.98
N PRO A 174 -10.49 -2.71 -13.13
CA PRO A 174 -10.86 -3.07 -11.76
C PRO A 174 -11.20 -1.86 -10.88
N VAL A 175 -10.55 -0.71 -11.06
CA VAL A 175 -10.89 0.49 -10.28
C VAL A 175 -12.22 1.08 -10.73
N TYR A 176 -12.44 1.18 -12.04
CA TYR A 176 -13.71 1.63 -12.59
C TYR A 176 -14.87 0.76 -12.10
N TYR A 177 -14.70 -0.57 -12.12
CA TYR A 177 -15.71 -1.53 -11.69
C TYR A 177 -16.12 -1.33 -10.21
N VAL A 178 -15.17 -1.10 -9.32
CA VAL A 178 -15.44 -0.84 -7.89
C VAL A 178 -16.10 0.53 -7.69
N GLN A 179 -15.59 1.57 -8.35
CA GLN A 179 -16.16 2.91 -8.27
C GLN A 179 -17.59 2.95 -8.84
N TYR A 180 -17.84 2.21 -9.91
CA TYR A 180 -19.17 2.10 -10.50
C TYR A 180 -20.18 1.42 -9.56
N ALA A 181 -19.75 0.43 -8.75
CA ALA A 181 -20.60 -0.12 -7.70
C ALA A 181 -21.03 0.95 -6.69
N HIS A 182 -20.10 1.78 -6.22
CA HIS A 182 -20.40 2.90 -5.32
C HIS A 182 -21.38 3.89 -5.96
N ALA A 183 -21.14 4.33 -7.19
CA ALA A 183 -22.01 5.28 -7.90
C ALA A 183 -23.43 4.72 -8.14
N ARG A 184 -23.55 3.41 -8.42
CA ARG A 184 -24.86 2.74 -8.54
C ARG A 184 -25.65 2.80 -7.24
N VAL A 185 -25.01 2.54 -6.08
CA VAL A 185 -25.71 2.70 -4.78
C VAL A 185 -26.18 4.13 -4.58
N CYS A 186 -25.29 5.10 -4.83
CA CYS A 186 -25.65 6.52 -4.71
C CYS A 186 -26.86 6.88 -5.60
N SER A 187 -26.92 6.32 -6.82
CA SER A 187 -28.04 6.53 -7.75
C SER A 187 -29.34 5.94 -7.24
N VAL A 188 -29.35 4.78 -6.58
CA VAL A 188 -30.56 4.18 -5.99
C VAL A 188 -31.04 5.02 -4.82
N LEU A 189 -30.11 5.37 -3.91
CA LEU A 189 -30.45 6.18 -2.72
C LEU A 189 -30.98 7.58 -3.10
N ALA A 190 -30.47 8.16 -4.17
CA ALA A 190 -30.95 9.46 -4.68
C ALA A 190 -32.35 9.41 -5.30
N GLN A 191 -32.87 8.22 -5.65
CA GLN A 191 -34.24 8.03 -6.15
C GLN A 191 -35.25 7.76 -5.03
N TRP A 192 -34.78 7.55 -3.83
CA TRP A 192 -35.61 7.32 -2.65
C TRP A 192 -35.90 8.63 -1.94
N ASP A 193 -37.19 8.92 -1.71
CA ASP A 193 -37.68 10.20 -1.11
C ASP A 193 -37.71 10.14 0.42
N GLY A 194 -37.27 9.05 1.08
CA GLY A 194 -37.26 8.88 2.53
C GLY A 194 -36.04 9.48 3.22
N ASP A 195 -36.07 9.47 4.56
CA ASP A 195 -34.93 9.92 5.37
C ASP A 195 -33.95 8.77 5.64
N MET A 196 -32.66 9.04 5.48
CA MET A 196 -31.60 8.06 5.81
C MET A 196 -31.65 7.59 7.28
N ASN A 197 -32.21 8.38 8.18
CA ASN A 197 -32.44 7.99 9.57
C ASN A 197 -33.43 6.80 9.69
N ASP A 198 -34.39 6.68 8.78
CA ASP A 198 -35.34 5.57 8.75
C ASP A 198 -34.65 4.21 8.48
N LEU A 199 -33.44 4.25 7.88
CA LEU A 199 -32.67 3.06 7.60
C LEU A 199 -31.84 2.55 8.79
N VAL A 200 -31.60 3.38 9.81
CA VAL A 200 -30.81 3.02 10.99
C VAL A 200 -31.51 1.89 11.79
N GLU A 201 -32.84 1.92 11.82
CA GLU A 201 -33.66 0.95 12.55
C GLU A 201 -34.29 -0.11 11.63
N ALA A 202 -33.81 -0.23 10.38
CA ALA A 202 -34.32 -1.19 9.43
C ALA A 202 -34.10 -2.63 9.93
N ASN A 203 -35.17 -3.43 9.92
CA ASN A 203 -35.07 -4.83 10.36
C ASN A 203 -34.43 -5.70 9.29
N ALA A 204 -33.19 -6.14 9.56
CA ALA A 204 -32.42 -7.01 8.67
C ALA A 204 -33.08 -8.41 8.47
N GLU A 205 -34.01 -8.85 9.33
CA GLU A 205 -34.71 -10.14 9.15
C GLU A 205 -35.58 -10.16 7.89
N ALA A 206 -35.91 -9.01 7.33
CA ALA A 206 -36.59 -8.93 6.05
C ALA A 206 -35.72 -9.36 4.86
N LEU A 207 -34.38 -9.41 5.03
CA LEU A 207 -33.44 -9.90 4.04
C LEU A 207 -33.30 -11.42 4.13
N SER A 208 -33.80 -12.14 3.14
CA SER A 208 -33.88 -13.60 3.16
C SER A 208 -33.33 -14.29 1.92
N SER A 209 -33.07 -13.54 0.85
CA SER A 209 -32.52 -14.14 -0.36
C SER A 209 -31.04 -14.54 -0.17
N PRO A 210 -30.57 -15.61 -0.84
CA PRO A 210 -29.18 -16.03 -0.77
C PRO A 210 -28.18 -14.89 -1.09
N ALA A 211 -28.52 -14.02 -2.05
CA ALA A 211 -27.68 -12.89 -2.44
C ALA A 211 -27.60 -11.82 -1.31
N GLU A 212 -28.70 -11.55 -0.63
CA GLU A 212 -28.74 -10.62 0.51
C GLU A 212 -27.90 -11.15 1.68
N LEU A 213 -28.03 -12.44 2.00
CA LEU A 213 -27.24 -13.08 3.06
C LEU A 213 -25.74 -13.13 2.73
N ALA A 214 -25.37 -13.40 1.48
CA ALA A 214 -23.99 -13.38 1.04
C ALA A 214 -23.37 -11.96 1.18
N LEU A 215 -24.10 -10.93 0.77
CA LEU A 215 -23.65 -9.53 0.93
C LEU A 215 -23.51 -9.12 2.40
N LEU A 216 -24.43 -9.56 3.28
CA LEU A 216 -24.31 -9.32 4.73
C LEU A 216 -23.04 -9.97 5.29
N GLN A 217 -22.79 -11.24 4.93
CA GLN A 217 -21.58 -11.95 5.37
C GLN A 217 -20.33 -11.23 4.86
N LYS A 218 -20.33 -10.77 3.60
CA LYS A 218 -19.22 -10.04 3.02
C LYS A 218 -18.93 -8.73 3.77
N LEU A 219 -19.96 -8.00 4.21
CA LEU A 219 -19.79 -6.80 5.01
C LEU A 219 -19.18 -7.09 6.39
N ILE A 220 -19.56 -8.21 7.01
CA ILE A 220 -19.01 -8.66 8.31
C ILE A 220 -17.52 -8.98 8.20
N ASP A 221 -17.06 -9.50 7.06
CA ASP A 221 -15.66 -9.90 6.83
C ASP A 221 -14.71 -8.69 6.62
N PHE A 222 -15.24 -7.48 6.42
CA PHE A 222 -14.41 -6.31 6.10
C PHE A 222 -13.42 -5.92 7.20
N PRO A 223 -13.80 -5.83 8.49
CA PRO A 223 -12.87 -5.50 9.57
C PRO A 223 -11.69 -6.48 9.65
N ASP A 224 -11.96 -7.78 9.56
CA ASP A 224 -10.91 -8.80 9.61
C ASP A 224 -9.98 -8.73 8.39
N THR A 225 -10.53 -8.39 7.21
CA THR A 225 -9.73 -8.14 6.00
C THR A 225 -8.79 -6.96 6.18
N VAL A 226 -9.26 -5.87 6.78
CA VAL A 226 -8.42 -4.68 7.05
C VAL A 226 -7.33 -5.00 8.07
N GLU A 227 -7.67 -5.72 9.14
CA GLU A 227 -6.72 -6.14 10.16
C GLU A 227 -5.62 -7.03 9.56
N MET A 228 -6.00 -8.04 8.78
CA MET A 228 -5.07 -8.93 8.09
C MET A 228 -4.17 -8.16 7.11
N ALA A 229 -4.75 -7.27 6.29
CA ALA A 229 -4.00 -6.44 5.35
C ALA A 229 -2.95 -5.56 6.06
N ALA A 230 -3.29 -5.04 7.23
CA ALA A 230 -2.38 -4.22 8.03
C ALA A 230 -1.26 -5.06 8.66
N LYS A 231 -1.59 -6.21 9.27
CA LYS A 231 -0.61 -7.11 9.91
C LYS A 231 0.40 -7.69 8.92
N GLU A 232 -0.06 -8.01 7.72
CA GLU A 232 0.76 -8.64 6.69
C GLU A 232 1.40 -7.64 5.70
N PHE A 233 1.22 -6.34 5.89
CA PHE A 233 1.62 -5.29 4.93
C PHE A 233 1.11 -5.57 3.50
N SER A 234 -0.12 -6.07 3.40
CA SER A 234 -0.71 -6.63 2.19
C SER A 234 -1.94 -5.85 1.71
N PRO A 235 -1.80 -4.59 1.27
CA PRO A 235 -2.94 -3.75 0.86
C PRO A 235 -3.74 -4.32 -0.32
N HIS A 236 -3.16 -5.25 -1.09
CA HIS A 236 -3.85 -5.96 -2.18
C HIS A 236 -5.07 -6.76 -1.68
N LEU A 237 -5.08 -7.22 -0.42
CA LEU A 237 -6.22 -7.92 0.16
C LEU A 237 -7.46 -7.04 0.19
N ILE A 238 -7.29 -5.74 0.50
CA ILE A 238 -8.40 -4.77 0.46
C ILE A 238 -8.89 -4.58 -0.99
N ALA A 239 -7.97 -4.46 -1.95
CA ALA A 239 -8.34 -4.31 -3.36
C ALA A 239 -9.13 -5.51 -3.90
N PHE A 240 -8.73 -6.74 -3.53
CA PHE A 240 -9.45 -7.96 -3.90
C PHE A 240 -10.81 -8.03 -3.25
N TYR A 241 -10.89 -7.76 -1.94
CA TYR A 241 -12.14 -7.70 -1.21
C TYR A 241 -13.14 -6.72 -1.86
N LEU A 242 -12.70 -5.50 -2.21
CA LEU A 242 -13.57 -4.51 -2.84
C LEU A 242 -14.08 -4.96 -4.22
N ARG A 243 -13.24 -5.65 -5.00
CA ARG A 243 -13.66 -6.21 -6.30
C ARG A 243 -14.71 -7.31 -6.14
N GLU A 244 -14.53 -8.18 -5.16
CA GLU A 244 -15.49 -9.24 -4.85
C GLU A 244 -16.82 -8.65 -4.37
N LEU A 245 -16.78 -7.72 -3.41
CA LEU A 245 -17.97 -7.01 -2.93
C LEU A 245 -18.70 -6.29 -4.08
N ALA A 246 -17.96 -5.62 -4.97
CA ALA A 246 -18.53 -4.97 -6.15
C ALA A 246 -19.18 -5.98 -7.10
N SER A 247 -18.56 -7.15 -7.30
CA SER A 247 -19.09 -8.21 -8.17
C SER A 247 -20.41 -8.78 -7.64
N GLU A 248 -20.46 -9.10 -6.36
CA GLU A 248 -21.68 -9.58 -5.70
C GLU A 248 -22.77 -8.51 -5.73
N PHE A 249 -22.42 -7.26 -5.43
CA PHE A 249 -23.37 -6.15 -5.50
C PHE A 249 -23.90 -5.92 -6.92
N HIS A 250 -23.06 -5.93 -7.95
CA HIS A 250 -23.53 -5.76 -9.34
C HIS A 250 -24.49 -6.87 -9.75
N SER A 251 -24.25 -8.11 -9.34
CA SER A 251 -25.15 -9.23 -9.58
C SER A 251 -26.50 -9.04 -8.88
N TYR A 252 -26.45 -8.64 -7.61
CA TYR A 252 -27.64 -8.32 -6.81
C TYR A 252 -28.42 -7.13 -7.42
N TYR A 253 -27.73 -6.06 -7.79
CA TYR A 253 -28.32 -4.89 -8.43
C TYR A 253 -29.09 -5.21 -9.71
N ASN A 254 -28.55 -6.08 -10.56
CA ASN A 254 -29.17 -6.44 -11.83
C ASN A 254 -30.41 -7.32 -11.67
N SER A 255 -30.54 -8.04 -10.56
CA SER A 255 -31.62 -9.00 -10.30
C SER A 255 -32.68 -8.53 -9.30
N THR A 256 -32.45 -7.39 -8.61
CA THR A 256 -33.26 -7.00 -7.46
C THR A 256 -33.83 -5.59 -7.62
N ARG A 257 -35.10 -5.47 -7.28
CA ARG A 257 -35.78 -4.18 -7.10
C ARG A 257 -35.55 -3.67 -5.68
N PHE A 258 -34.97 -2.47 -5.52
CA PHE A 258 -34.74 -1.86 -4.21
C PHE A 258 -35.96 -1.09 -3.70
N LEU A 259 -36.55 -0.27 -4.57
CA LEU A 259 -37.73 0.52 -4.27
C LEU A 259 -38.99 -0.32 -4.53
N VAL A 260 -39.41 -1.05 -3.49
CA VAL A 260 -40.59 -1.93 -3.49
C VAL A 260 -41.69 -1.34 -2.60
N PRO A 261 -42.98 -1.73 -2.80
CA PRO A 261 -44.08 -1.20 -1.98
C PRO A 261 -44.04 -1.61 -0.51
N GLU A 262 -43.43 -2.76 -0.21
CA GLU A 262 -43.30 -3.31 1.15
C GLU A 262 -42.23 -2.55 1.92
N ILE A 263 -42.62 -1.59 2.72
CA ILE A 263 -41.73 -0.66 3.43
C ILE A 263 -40.67 -1.38 4.26
N PRO A 264 -40.95 -2.42 5.09
CA PRO A 264 -39.90 -3.10 5.84
C PRO A 264 -38.82 -3.72 4.95
N LEU A 265 -39.20 -4.33 3.82
CA LEU A 265 -38.26 -4.92 2.87
C LEU A 265 -37.49 -3.84 2.11
N GLN A 266 -38.16 -2.74 1.72
CA GLN A 266 -37.52 -1.59 1.09
C GLN A 266 -36.42 -1.01 1.99
N HIS A 267 -36.76 -0.71 3.26
CA HIS A 267 -35.80 -0.15 4.21
C HIS A 267 -34.63 -1.11 4.47
N ALA A 268 -34.90 -2.40 4.64
CA ALA A 268 -33.83 -3.39 4.83
C ALA A 268 -32.88 -3.45 3.62
N ARG A 269 -33.40 -3.46 2.38
CA ARG A 269 -32.58 -3.43 1.16
C ARG A 269 -31.79 -2.15 1.00
N LEU A 270 -32.41 -1.01 1.29
CA LEU A 270 -31.71 0.30 1.23
C LEU A 270 -30.63 0.39 2.32
N ALA A 271 -30.88 -0.11 3.53
CA ALA A 271 -29.87 -0.18 4.59
C ALA A 271 -28.68 -1.06 4.18
N LEU A 272 -28.96 -2.23 3.57
CA LEU A 272 -27.92 -3.11 3.06
C LEU A 272 -27.02 -2.41 2.03
N ILE A 273 -27.62 -1.78 1.01
CA ILE A 273 -26.82 -1.10 -0.01
C ILE A 273 -26.12 0.16 0.52
N ALA A 274 -26.70 0.88 1.47
CA ALA A 274 -26.06 2.00 2.15
C ALA A 274 -24.81 1.52 2.91
N SER A 275 -24.88 0.36 3.57
CA SER A 275 -23.73 -0.28 4.22
C SER A 275 -22.65 -0.70 3.21
N ILE A 276 -23.05 -1.25 2.05
CA ILE A 276 -22.13 -1.57 0.96
C ILE A 276 -21.42 -0.30 0.47
N ARG A 277 -22.15 0.80 0.25
CA ARG A 277 -21.57 2.10 -0.13
C ARG A 277 -20.53 2.55 0.89
N GLN A 278 -20.84 2.44 2.18
CA GLN A 278 -19.93 2.86 3.25
C GLN A 278 -18.65 2.01 3.25
N VAL A 279 -18.76 0.69 3.08
CA VAL A 279 -17.60 -0.20 3.04
C VAL A 279 -16.76 0.03 1.79
N LEU A 280 -17.38 0.18 0.61
CA LEU A 280 -16.68 0.55 -0.63
C LEU A 280 -15.90 1.86 -0.46
N ASN A 281 -16.54 2.89 0.08
CA ASN A 281 -15.90 4.19 0.35
C ASN A 281 -14.73 4.05 1.33
N ASN A 282 -14.92 3.33 2.44
CA ASN A 282 -13.87 3.13 3.44
C ASN A 282 -12.67 2.39 2.84
N GLY A 283 -12.90 1.30 2.12
CA GLY A 283 -11.84 0.52 1.49
C GLY A 283 -11.10 1.30 0.41
N LEU A 284 -11.82 2.03 -0.46
CA LEU A 284 -11.19 2.89 -1.47
C LEU A 284 -10.34 4.00 -0.80
N ARG A 285 -10.83 4.63 0.26
CA ARG A 285 -10.07 5.64 1.02
C ARG A 285 -8.80 5.06 1.65
N LEU A 286 -8.83 3.85 2.21
CA LEU A 286 -7.63 3.17 2.73
C LEU A 286 -6.58 3.00 1.63
N LEU A 287 -7.01 2.69 0.40
CA LEU A 287 -6.13 2.59 -0.76
C LEU A 287 -5.73 3.96 -1.35
N GLY A 288 -6.28 5.08 -0.85
CA GLY A 288 -6.05 6.43 -1.36
C GLY A 288 -6.70 6.69 -2.72
N VAL A 289 -7.79 5.98 -3.01
CA VAL A 289 -8.62 6.06 -4.22
C VAL A 289 -9.94 6.75 -3.89
N SER A 290 -10.48 7.54 -4.82
CA SER A 290 -11.76 8.22 -4.63
C SER A 290 -12.95 7.27 -4.80
N ALA A 291 -14.09 7.63 -4.18
CA ALA A 291 -15.38 6.96 -4.33
C ALA A 291 -16.39 7.98 -4.91
N PRO A 292 -16.49 8.11 -6.24
CA PRO A 292 -17.38 9.09 -6.86
C PRO A 292 -18.84 8.69 -6.70
N ASP A 293 -19.70 9.69 -6.44
CA ASP A 293 -21.15 9.48 -6.33
C ASP A 293 -21.82 9.32 -7.70
N LYS A 294 -21.16 9.78 -8.76
CA LYS A 294 -21.64 9.71 -10.16
C LYS A 294 -20.50 9.35 -11.10
N MET A 295 -20.81 8.53 -12.07
CA MET A 295 -19.90 8.12 -13.14
C MET A 295 -20.63 8.09 -14.48
#